data_320366a5936ad5bafa319c2d5ca7adb2
#
_entry.id   320366a5936ad5bafa319c2d5ca7adb2
#
_cell.length_a   1.000
_cell.length_b   1.000
_cell.length_c   1.000
_cell.angle_alpha   90.00
_cell.angle_beta   90.00
_cell.angle_gamma   90.00
#
_symmetry.space_group_name_H-M   'P 1'
#
loop_
_entity.id
_entity.type
_entity.pdbx_description
1 polymer ?
#
loop_
_entity_poly.entity_id
_entity_poly.type
_entity_poly.pdbx_seq_one_letter_code
_entity_poly.pdbx_strand_id
1 'polypeptide(L)'
;MDRLPIQTYVMEYNEEMVREAICRELARDGQVYYVFNRVNQIAEMAAKISELVPDANVAFAHGQMKERELEDIMYQFINGEIDVLVSTTIIETGLDISNVNTMIIHDADNMGLSQLYQLRGRVGRSNRTAYAFLMYRRDKMLKEIAEKRLAAIKEYTDLGSGFKIAMRDLEIRGAGNLLGAQQSGHMEADRKSTRLNSSHPSRSRMP
;
A
#
# COMPACT_ATOMS: atom_id res chain seq x y z
N MET A 1 -1.80 25.27 3.66
CA MET A 1 -1.00 25.07 2.45
C MET A 1 -1.66 24.04 1.57
N ASP A 2 -1.91 24.42 0.34
CA ASP A 2 -2.57 23.50 -0.61
C ASP A 2 -1.59 22.43 -1.06
N ARG A 3 -2.00 21.18 -0.87
CA ARG A 3 -1.21 20.05 -1.31
C ARG A 3 -1.52 19.77 -2.78
N LEU A 4 -0.50 19.44 -3.54
CA LEU A 4 -0.68 19.06 -4.94
C LEU A 4 -1.38 17.70 -5.02
N PRO A 5 -2.20 17.48 -6.06
CA PRO A 5 -2.78 16.16 -6.28
C PRO A 5 -1.69 15.11 -6.45
N ILE A 6 -1.98 13.90 -5.97
CA ILE A 6 -1.05 12.78 -6.08
C ILE A 6 -1.33 12.06 -7.39
N GLN A 7 -0.31 11.95 -8.23
CA GLN A 7 -0.40 11.22 -9.50
C GLN A 7 -0.46 9.73 -9.17
N THR A 8 -1.58 9.11 -9.47
CA THR A 8 -1.82 7.71 -9.10
C THR A 8 -1.88 6.83 -10.34
N TYR A 9 -1.03 5.80 -10.36
CA TYR A 9 -0.96 4.85 -11.46
C TYR A 9 -1.32 3.46 -10.97
N VAL A 10 -2.09 2.73 -11.74
CA VAL A 10 -2.47 1.34 -11.46
C VAL A 10 -1.92 0.48 -12.58
N MET A 11 -1.11 -0.52 -12.25
CA MET A 11 -0.43 -1.32 -13.27
C MET A 11 -0.03 -2.69 -12.73
N GLU A 12 0.29 -3.61 -13.63
CA GLU A 12 0.91 -4.86 -13.24
C GLU A 12 2.30 -4.59 -12.69
N TYR A 13 2.73 -5.43 -11.74
CA TYR A 13 4.09 -5.35 -11.20
C TYR A 13 5.11 -5.48 -12.32
N ASN A 14 6.04 -4.54 -12.35
CA ASN A 14 7.05 -4.45 -13.39
C ASN A 14 8.33 -3.88 -12.77
N GLU A 15 9.41 -4.64 -12.82
CA GLU A 15 10.68 -4.24 -12.21
C GLU A 15 11.27 -3.00 -12.86
N GLU A 16 11.10 -2.84 -14.17
CA GLU A 16 11.56 -1.65 -14.88
C GLU A 16 10.87 -0.39 -14.34
N MET A 17 9.58 -0.47 -14.08
CA MET A 17 8.83 0.66 -13.54
C MET A 17 9.21 0.93 -12.09
N VAL A 18 9.46 -0.10 -11.31
CA VAL A 18 9.94 0.06 -9.94
C VAL A 18 11.27 0.81 -9.94
N ARG A 19 12.21 0.36 -10.77
CA ARG A 19 13.51 1.00 -10.90
C ARG A 19 13.36 2.45 -11.34
N GLU A 20 12.56 2.69 -12.37
CA GLU A 20 12.37 4.04 -12.90
C GLU A 20 11.74 4.98 -11.86
N ALA A 21 10.72 4.52 -11.15
CA ALA A 21 10.07 5.31 -10.13
C ALA A 21 11.03 5.70 -9.01
N ILE A 22 11.85 4.76 -8.57
CA ILE A 22 12.83 5.00 -7.52
C ILE A 22 13.91 5.96 -8.02
N CYS A 23 14.48 5.68 -9.18
CA CYS A 23 15.55 6.53 -9.74
C CYS A 23 15.08 7.97 -9.95
N ARG A 24 13.84 8.13 -10.41
CA ARG A 24 13.28 9.48 -10.62
C ARG A 24 13.17 10.23 -9.30
N GLU A 25 12.71 9.55 -8.23
CA GLU A 25 12.58 10.20 -6.93
C GLU A 25 13.94 10.54 -6.34
N LEU A 26 14.90 9.63 -6.45
CA LEU A 26 16.25 9.89 -5.94
C LEU A 26 16.94 11.02 -6.69
N ALA A 27 16.66 11.16 -8.00
CA ALA A 27 17.24 12.22 -8.80
C ALA A 27 16.80 13.62 -8.35
N ARG A 28 15.67 13.72 -7.65
CA ARG A 28 15.22 14.99 -7.08
C ARG A 28 15.39 15.03 -5.56
N ASP A 29 16.27 14.18 -5.03
CA ASP A 29 16.63 14.10 -3.61
C ASP A 29 15.47 13.71 -2.70
N GLY A 30 14.49 12.98 -3.23
CA GLY A 30 13.37 12.49 -2.46
C GLY A 30 13.58 11.06 -1.96
N GLN A 31 12.61 10.56 -1.23
CA GLN A 31 12.63 9.23 -0.67
C GLN A 31 11.38 8.46 -1.11
N VAL A 32 11.44 7.15 -0.99
CA VAL A 32 10.41 6.25 -1.47
C VAL A 32 9.92 5.32 -0.37
N TYR A 33 8.59 5.19 -0.25
CA TYR A 33 7.95 4.11 0.50
C TYR A 33 7.63 2.99 -0.47
N TYR A 34 8.07 1.78 -0.12
CA TYR A 34 7.69 0.58 -0.86
C TYR A 34 6.88 -0.32 0.08
N VAL A 35 5.58 -0.40 -0.14
CA VAL A 35 4.68 -1.16 0.72
C VAL A 35 4.62 -2.60 0.24
N PHE A 36 5.05 -3.51 1.12
CA PHE A 36 5.13 -4.94 0.83
C PHE A 36 4.68 -5.71 2.06
N ASN A 37 3.50 -6.30 1.98
CA ASN A 37 2.81 -6.81 3.17
C ASN A 37 3.05 -8.30 3.44
N ARG A 38 4.24 -8.79 3.18
CA ARG A 38 4.62 -10.19 3.41
C ARG A 38 5.90 -10.24 4.23
N VAL A 39 5.74 -10.40 5.53
CA VAL A 39 6.87 -10.36 6.48
C VAL A 39 7.96 -11.38 6.13
N ASN A 40 7.57 -12.60 5.72
CA ASN A 40 8.53 -13.66 5.43
C ASN A 40 9.39 -13.41 4.18
N GLN A 41 8.98 -12.50 3.32
CA GLN A 41 9.64 -12.24 2.05
C GLN A 41 10.18 -10.80 1.95
N ILE A 42 9.98 -10.01 2.99
CA ILE A 42 10.31 -8.58 2.91
C ILE A 42 11.82 -8.35 2.77
N ALA A 43 12.64 -9.16 3.42
CA ALA A 43 14.09 -9.04 3.29
C ALA A 43 14.54 -9.34 1.87
N GLU A 44 13.95 -10.35 1.24
CA GLU A 44 14.24 -10.69 -0.16
C GLU A 44 13.82 -9.58 -1.10
N MET A 45 12.67 -8.96 -0.83
CA MET A 45 12.18 -7.86 -1.65
C MET A 45 13.10 -6.66 -1.53
N ALA A 46 13.57 -6.35 -0.33
CA ALA A 46 14.52 -5.26 -0.13
C ALA A 46 15.83 -5.53 -0.87
N ALA A 47 16.32 -6.76 -0.83
CA ALA A 47 17.53 -7.15 -1.57
C ALA A 47 17.32 -6.99 -3.07
N LYS A 48 16.16 -7.36 -3.57
CA LYS A 48 15.83 -7.21 -4.98
C LYS A 48 15.83 -5.75 -5.41
N ILE A 49 15.26 -4.88 -4.60
CA ILE A 49 15.26 -3.45 -4.88
C ILE A 49 16.69 -2.90 -4.87
N SER A 50 17.53 -3.37 -3.94
CA SER A 50 18.93 -2.99 -3.91
C SER A 50 19.66 -3.39 -5.19
N GLU A 51 19.33 -4.53 -5.77
CA GLU A 51 19.90 -4.97 -7.04
C GLU A 51 19.40 -4.11 -8.20
N LEU A 52 18.12 -3.74 -8.18
CA LEU A 52 17.55 -2.90 -9.23
C LEU A 52 18.13 -1.48 -9.22
N VAL A 53 18.41 -0.95 -8.04
CA VAL A 53 18.94 0.41 -7.87
C VAL A 53 20.14 0.35 -6.93
N PRO A 54 21.32 -0.01 -7.45
CA PRO A 54 22.51 -0.21 -6.60
C PRO A 54 22.94 1.01 -5.82
N ASP A 55 22.64 2.21 -6.30
CA ASP A 55 23.03 3.44 -5.62
C ASP A 55 22.09 3.82 -4.49
N ALA A 56 20.98 3.13 -4.32
CA ALA A 56 20.00 3.45 -3.29
C ALA A 56 20.33 2.72 -1.98
N ASN A 57 20.15 3.43 -0.87
CA ASN A 57 20.20 2.82 0.45
C ASN A 57 18.80 2.30 0.78
N VAL A 58 18.67 0.98 0.79
CA VAL A 58 17.39 0.29 0.98
C VAL A 58 17.37 -0.38 2.35
N ALA A 59 16.30 -0.17 3.09
CA ALA A 59 16.07 -0.86 4.34
C ALA A 59 14.66 -1.44 4.35
N PHE A 60 14.40 -2.38 5.25
CA PHE A 60 13.06 -2.92 5.41
C PHE A 60 12.66 -2.90 6.89
N ALA A 61 11.35 -2.83 7.12
CA ALA A 61 10.80 -2.81 8.47
C ALA A 61 9.43 -3.50 8.48
N HIS A 62 9.14 -4.23 9.57
CA HIS A 62 7.85 -4.91 9.73
C HIS A 62 7.48 -4.99 11.20
N GLY A 63 6.22 -5.31 11.48
CA GLY A 63 5.67 -5.27 12.82
C GLY A 63 6.20 -6.32 13.79
N GLN A 64 6.91 -7.35 13.30
CA GLN A 64 7.49 -8.37 14.16
C GLN A 64 8.90 -8.03 14.63
N MET A 65 9.46 -6.94 14.15
CA MET A 65 10.76 -6.47 14.61
C MET A 65 10.68 -5.91 16.02
N LYS A 66 11.82 -5.93 16.71
CA LYS A 66 11.89 -5.32 18.04
C LYS A 66 11.70 -3.81 17.91
N GLU A 67 11.07 -3.24 18.90
CA GLU A 67 10.77 -1.81 18.91
C GLU A 67 12.00 -0.94 18.69
N ARG A 68 13.11 -1.30 19.34
CA ARG A 68 14.35 -0.56 19.21
C ARG A 68 14.89 -0.59 17.79
N GLU A 69 14.80 -1.75 17.12
CA GLU A 69 15.24 -1.91 15.75
C GLU A 69 14.39 -1.06 14.81
N LEU A 70 13.07 -1.07 15.02
CA LEU A 70 12.16 -0.23 14.25
C LEU A 70 12.46 1.26 14.43
N GLU A 71 12.70 1.69 15.67
CA GLU A 71 13.03 3.08 15.96
C GLU A 71 14.31 3.52 15.24
N ASP A 72 15.32 2.66 15.25
CA ASP A 72 16.59 2.96 14.56
C ASP A 72 16.39 3.11 13.06
N ILE A 73 15.64 2.22 12.46
CA ILE A 73 15.35 2.28 11.01
C ILE A 73 14.56 3.53 10.67
N MET A 74 13.54 3.85 11.46
CA MET A 74 12.73 5.03 11.22
C MET A 74 13.54 6.31 11.41
N TYR A 75 14.43 6.34 12.39
CA TYR A 75 15.31 7.47 12.60
C TYR A 75 16.21 7.70 11.39
N GLN A 76 16.81 6.63 10.86
CA GLN A 76 17.64 6.72 9.67
C GLN A 76 16.86 7.19 8.45
N PHE A 77 15.63 6.73 8.32
CA PHE A 77 14.78 7.11 7.20
C PHE A 77 14.40 8.60 7.31
N ILE A 78 14.00 9.06 8.47
CA ILE A 78 13.66 10.46 8.69
C ILE A 78 14.85 11.37 8.39
N ASN A 79 16.05 10.93 8.73
CA ASN A 79 17.27 11.72 8.52
C ASN A 79 17.84 11.62 7.12
N GLY A 80 17.18 10.91 6.22
CA GLY A 80 17.63 10.79 4.84
C GLY A 80 18.75 9.80 4.61
N GLU A 81 19.08 8.98 5.59
CA GLU A 81 20.12 7.96 5.45
C GLU A 81 19.62 6.74 4.68
N ILE A 82 18.32 6.56 4.63
CA ILE A 82 17.66 5.49 3.86
C ILE A 82 16.87 6.16 2.74
N ASP A 83 17.08 5.69 1.52
CA ASP A 83 16.41 6.22 0.32
C ASP A 83 15.07 5.53 0.06
N VAL A 84 15.04 4.21 0.26
CA VAL A 84 13.85 3.40 0.04
C VAL A 84 13.57 2.59 1.29
N LEU A 85 12.39 2.78 1.86
CA LEU A 85 11.96 1.95 2.99
C LEU A 85 10.90 0.97 2.50
N VAL A 86 11.24 -0.32 2.56
CA VAL A 86 10.30 -1.41 2.27
C VAL A 86 9.62 -1.76 3.58
N SER A 87 8.31 -1.58 3.65
CA SER A 87 7.61 -1.78 4.92
C SER A 87 6.27 -2.46 4.74
N THR A 88 5.82 -3.13 5.78
CA THR A 88 4.45 -3.61 5.85
C THR A 88 3.52 -2.46 6.22
N THR A 89 2.22 -2.66 5.99
CA THR A 89 1.22 -1.65 6.33
C THR A 89 1.02 -1.48 7.83
N ILE A 90 1.55 -2.40 8.62
CA ILE A 90 1.41 -2.37 10.08
C ILE A 90 2.26 -1.29 10.71
N ILE A 91 3.31 -0.84 10.02
CA ILE A 91 4.17 0.20 10.55
C ILE A 91 3.52 1.54 10.32
N GLU A 92 2.61 1.86 11.21
CA GLU A 92 1.97 3.16 11.21
C GLU A 92 2.64 4.01 12.27
N THR A 93 3.60 4.74 11.84
CA THR A 93 4.36 5.54 12.77
C THR A 93 3.73 6.90 13.02
N GLY A 94 2.70 7.24 12.27
CA GLY A 94 2.12 8.57 12.34
C GLY A 94 3.09 9.66 11.94
N LEU A 95 4.22 9.30 11.39
CA LEU A 95 5.25 10.26 11.02
C LEU A 95 4.99 10.77 9.61
N ASP A 96 4.89 12.07 9.51
CA ASP A 96 4.78 12.76 8.24
C ASP A 96 6.20 13.07 7.76
N ILE A 97 6.69 12.26 6.86
CA ILE A 97 8.02 12.47 6.30
C ILE A 97 7.86 13.26 5.01
N SER A 98 8.15 14.54 5.08
CA SER A 98 7.90 15.48 3.99
C SER A 98 8.69 15.15 2.73
N ASN A 99 9.79 14.41 2.85
CA ASN A 99 10.63 14.08 1.71
C ASN A 99 10.21 12.81 0.99
N VAL A 100 9.21 12.09 1.48
CA VAL A 100 8.69 10.89 0.81
C VAL A 100 7.58 11.33 -0.14
N ASN A 101 7.92 11.39 -1.42
CA ASN A 101 6.99 11.86 -2.45
C ASN A 101 6.67 10.78 -3.49
N THR A 102 7.16 9.57 -3.30
CA THR A 102 6.80 8.42 -4.13
C THR A 102 6.48 7.24 -3.24
N MET A 103 5.37 6.59 -3.54
CA MET A 103 4.94 5.37 -2.87
C MET A 103 4.69 4.30 -3.91
N ILE A 104 5.18 3.10 -3.65
CA ILE A 104 4.90 1.92 -4.48
C ILE A 104 4.20 0.91 -3.59
N ILE A 105 3.06 0.41 -4.02
CA ILE A 105 2.31 -0.60 -3.29
C ILE A 105 2.34 -1.88 -4.11
N HIS A 106 2.99 -2.92 -3.57
CA HIS A 106 3.29 -4.14 -4.31
C HIS A 106 2.04 -4.97 -4.64
N ASP A 107 1.19 -5.21 -3.67
CA ASP A 107 -0.02 -6.03 -3.83
C ASP A 107 -1.26 -5.17 -3.58
N ALA A 108 -1.44 -4.12 -4.37
CA ALA A 108 -2.53 -3.15 -4.15
C ALA A 108 -3.91 -3.79 -4.31
N ASP A 109 -4.02 -4.84 -5.13
CA ASP A 109 -5.30 -5.55 -5.34
C ASP A 109 -5.79 -6.27 -4.08
N ASN A 110 -4.92 -6.55 -3.13
CA ASN A 110 -5.28 -7.22 -1.88
C ASN A 110 -5.66 -6.23 -0.77
N MET A 111 -5.70 -4.94 -1.06
CA MET A 111 -5.98 -3.93 -0.06
C MET A 111 -7.38 -3.33 -0.24
N GLY A 112 -7.99 -2.96 0.89
CA GLY A 112 -9.25 -2.25 0.86
C GLY A 112 -9.10 -0.82 0.39
N LEU A 113 -10.18 -0.24 -0.09
CA LEU A 113 -10.18 1.10 -0.65
C LEU A 113 -9.76 2.15 0.38
N SER A 114 -10.29 2.07 1.61
CA SER A 114 -9.91 2.99 2.68
C SER A 114 -8.43 2.89 3.03
N GLN A 115 -7.91 1.66 3.05
CA GLN A 115 -6.49 1.43 3.31
C GLN A 115 -5.62 2.06 2.23
N LEU A 116 -5.98 1.87 0.96
CA LEU A 116 -5.25 2.46 -0.15
C LEU A 116 -5.27 4.00 -0.07
N TYR A 117 -6.41 4.56 0.28
CA TYR A 117 -6.55 6.00 0.44
C TYR A 117 -5.64 6.52 1.56
N GLN A 118 -5.64 5.85 2.72
CA GLN A 118 -4.81 6.26 3.84
C GLN A 118 -3.32 6.15 3.52
N LEU A 119 -2.92 5.07 2.83
CA LEU A 119 -1.53 4.90 2.42
C LEU A 119 -1.11 6.01 1.45
N ARG A 120 -1.94 6.26 0.43
CA ARG A 120 -1.65 7.31 -0.54
C ARG A 120 -1.50 8.67 0.14
N GLY A 121 -2.27 8.92 1.19
CA GLY A 121 -2.21 10.17 1.92
C GLY A 121 -0.92 10.40 2.70
N ARG A 122 -0.05 9.39 2.79
CA ARG A 122 1.22 9.52 3.50
C ARG A 122 2.33 10.13 2.66
N VAL A 123 2.10 10.32 1.37
CA VAL A 123 3.05 11.01 0.50
C VAL A 123 2.47 12.36 0.09
N GLY A 124 3.31 13.21 -0.51
CA GLY A 124 2.85 14.51 -0.96
C GLY A 124 2.70 15.53 0.15
N ARG A 125 3.50 15.42 1.20
CA ARG A 125 3.49 16.36 2.32
C ARG A 125 4.29 17.63 2.06
N SER A 126 4.95 17.69 0.89
CA SER A 126 5.68 18.87 0.47
C SER A 126 4.97 19.54 -0.70
N ASN A 127 5.56 20.59 -1.25
CA ASN A 127 5.04 21.28 -2.43
C ASN A 127 5.47 20.62 -3.74
N ARG A 128 6.07 19.42 -3.66
CA ARG A 128 6.48 18.66 -4.84
C ARG A 128 5.36 17.72 -5.28
N THR A 129 5.32 17.42 -6.58
CA THR A 129 4.39 16.42 -7.10
C THR A 129 4.72 15.06 -6.51
N ALA A 130 3.70 14.40 -5.99
CA ALA A 130 3.83 13.07 -5.42
C ALA A 130 3.28 12.02 -6.38
N TYR A 131 3.79 10.81 -6.25
CA TYR A 131 3.41 9.69 -7.11
C TYR A 131 3.05 8.48 -6.27
N ALA A 132 2.00 7.79 -6.67
CA ALA A 132 1.60 6.52 -6.07
C ALA A 132 1.45 5.49 -7.19
N PHE A 133 2.25 4.43 -7.11
CA PHE A 133 2.21 3.33 -8.07
C PHE A 133 1.56 2.14 -7.38
N LEU A 134 0.35 1.81 -7.80
CA LEU A 134 -0.42 0.71 -7.25
C LEU A 134 -0.27 -0.48 -8.19
N MET A 135 0.52 -1.45 -7.75
CA MET A 135 0.86 -2.58 -8.59
C MET A 135 0.14 -3.83 -8.14
N TYR A 136 -0.28 -4.64 -9.10
CA TYR A 136 -0.89 -5.92 -8.83
C TYR A 136 -0.05 -7.01 -9.51
N ARG A 137 -0.23 -8.23 -9.04
CA ARG A 137 0.58 -9.36 -9.46
C ARG A 137 0.41 -9.62 -10.96
N ARG A 138 1.54 -9.72 -11.64
CA ARG A 138 1.56 -10.04 -13.07
C ARG A 138 0.89 -11.37 -13.30
N ASP A 139 0.13 -11.46 -14.40
CA ASP A 139 -0.60 -12.66 -14.82
C ASP A 139 -1.70 -13.10 -13.85
N LYS A 140 -2.01 -12.28 -12.86
CA LYS A 140 -3.10 -12.54 -11.95
C LYS A 140 -4.37 -11.89 -12.47
N MET A 141 -5.44 -12.69 -12.58
CA MET A 141 -6.74 -12.14 -12.91
C MET A 141 -7.29 -11.41 -11.70
N LEU A 142 -7.58 -10.13 -11.84
CA LEU A 142 -8.13 -9.35 -10.76
C LEU A 142 -9.59 -9.73 -10.52
N LYS A 143 -9.95 -9.81 -9.25
CA LYS A 143 -11.35 -9.94 -8.88
C LYS A 143 -12.07 -8.65 -9.20
N GLU A 144 -13.35 -8.74 -9.53
CA GLU A 144 -14.16 -7.58 -9.88
C GLU A 144 -14.12 -6.50 -8.80
N ILE A 145 -14.19 -6.91 -7.53
CA ILE A 145 -14.11 -5.97 -6.41
C ILE A 145 -12.77 -5.25 -6.39
N ALA A 146 -11.68 -5.98 -6.65
CA ALA A 146 -10.34 -5.36 -6.66
C ALA A 146 -10.21 -4.35 -7.80
N GLU A 147 -10.73 -4.68 -8.98
CA GLU A 147 -10.73 -3.75 -10.11
C GLU A 147 -11.49 -2.46 -9.77
N LYS A 148 -12.64 -2.59 -9.12
CA LYS A 148 -13.43 -1.43 -8.73
C LYS A 148 -12.71 -0.55 -7.71
N ARG A 149 -12.05 -1.16 -6.73
CA ARG A 149 -11.28 -0.41 -5.74
C ARG A 149 -10.12 0.34 -6.38
N LEU A 150 -9.37 -0.31 -7.26
CA LEU A 150 -8.23 0.30 -7.92
C LEU A 150 -8.69 1.42 -8.85
N ALA A 151 -9.78 1.23 -9.56
CA ALA A 151 -10.36 2.28 -10.39
C ALA A 151 -10.79 3.48 -9.55
N ALA A 152 -11.40 3.24 -8.39
CA ALA A 152 -11.86 4.30 -7.51
C ALA A 152 -10.70 5.12 -6.96
N ILE A 153 -9.64 4.46 -6.48
CA ILE A 153 -8.49 5.18 -5.91
C ILE A 153 -7.77 6.01 -6.99
N LYS A 154 -7.75 5.51 -8.22
CA LYS A 154 -7.16 6.24 -9.34
C LYS A 154 -7.99 7.46 -9.70
N GLU A 155 -9.32 7.33 -9.69
CA GLU A 155 -10.23 8.43 -10.01
C GLU A 155 -10.13 9.57 -9.00
N TYR A 156 -10.04 9.24 -7.72
CA TYR A 156 -10.01 10.25 -6.66
C TYR A 156 -8.58 10.60 -6.28
N THR A 157 -7.98 11.49 -7.04
CA THR A 157 -6.59 11.92 -6.83
C THR A 157 -6.47 13.04 -5.80
N ASP A 158 -7.56 13.69 -5.46
CA ASP A 158 -7.60 14.79 -4.52
C ASP A 158 -7.57 14.26 -3.08
N LEU A 159 -6.74 14.87 -2.24
CA LEU A 159 -6.63 14.49 -0.84
C LEU A 159 -7.87 14.86 -0.02
N GLY A 160 -8.73 15.72 -0.55
CA GLY A 160 -10.01 16.04 0.07
C GLY A 160 -11.11 15.03 -0.24
N SER A 161 -10.79 13.95 -0.93
CA SER A 161 -11.76 12.97 -1.43
C SER A 161 -12.18 11.91 -0.41
N GLY A 162 -11.78 12.03 0.85
CA GLY A 162 -12.06 11.00 1.86
C GLY A 162 -13.53 10.61 1.93
N PHE A 163 -14.45 11.59 1.88
CA PHE A 163 -15.88 11.31 1.92
C PHE A 163 -16.33 10.53 0.67
N LYS A 164 -15.88 10.95 -0.50
CA LYS A 164 -16.21 10.26 -1.77
C LYS A 164 -15.67 8.83 -1.78
N ILE A 165 -14.47 8.64 -1.26
CA ILE A 165 -13.85 7.31 -1.15
C ILE A 165 -14.68 6.43 -0.22
N ALA A 166 -15.11 6.95 0.92
CA ALA A 166 -15.91 6.21 1.87
C ALA A 166 -17.25 5.79 1.26
N MET A 167 -17.90 6.70 0.54
CA MET A 167 -19.15 6.40 -0.14
C MET A 167 -18.97 5.35 -1.23
N ARG A 168 -17.90 5.45 -2.03
CA ARG A 168 -17.63 4.48 -3.08
C ARG A 168 -17.33 3.10 -2.48
N ASP A 169 -16.59 3.07 -1.36
CA ASP A 169 -16.30 1.81 -0.68
C ASP A 169 -17.59 1.11 -0.22
N LEU A 170 -18.53 1.88 0.32
CA LEU A 170 -19.83 1.33 0.72
C LEU A 170 -20.61 0.80 -0.49
N GLU A 171 -20.58 1.50 -1.62
CA GLU A 171 -21.22 1.03 -2.84
C GLU A 171 -20.62 -0.29 -3.32
N ILE A 172 -19.30 -0.42 -3.31
CA ILE A 172 -18.62 -1.63 -3.74
C ILE A 172 -18.97 -2.80 -2.82
N ARG A 173 -18.97 -2.56 -1.50
CA ARG A 173 -19.35 -3.58 -0.52
C ARG A 173 -20.81 -3.94 -0.63
N GLY A 174 -21.68 -2.95 -0.87
CA GLY A 174 -23.10 -3.16 -1.05
C GLY A 174 -23.39 -4.05 -2.25
N ALA A 175 -22.73 -3.80 -3.36
CA ALA A 175 -22.87 -4.63 -4.56
C ALA A 175 -22.43 -6.08 -4.27
N GLY A 176 -21.32 -6.25 -3.55
CA GLY A 176 -20.85 -7.57 -3.16
C GLY A 176 -21.86 -8.30 -2.28
N ASN A 177 -22.46 -7.59 -1.33
CA ASN A 177 -23.46 -8.16 -0.44
C ASN A 177 -24.72 -8.57 -1.19
N LEU A 178 -25.16 -7.75 -2.15
CA LEU A 178 -26.32 -8.07 -2.98
C LEU A 178 -26.07 -9.33 -3.80
N LEU A 179 -24.90 -9.44 -4.40
CA LEU A 179 -24.54 -10.64 -5.15
C LEU A 179 -24.54 -11.87 -4.26
N GLY A 180 -24.02 -11.73 -3.04
CA GLY A 180 -24.04 -12.81 -2.06
C GLY A 180 -25.46 -13.22 -1.69
N ALA A 181 -26.36 -12.25 -1.51
CA ALA A 181 -27.75 -12.51 -1.18
C ALA A 181 -28.49 -13.20 -2.33
N GLN A 182 -28.16 -12.81 -3.57
CA GLN A 182 -28.78 -13.43 -4.76
C GLN A 182 -28.38 -14.88 -4.95
N GLN A 183 -27.24 -15.27 -4.45
CA GLN A 183 -26.77 -16.65 -4.47
C GLN A 183 -27.26 -17.44 -3.26
N SER A 184 -28.24 -16.93 -2.61
CA SER A 184 -28.73 -17.44 -1.35
C SER A 184 -29.28 -18.85 -1.43
N GLY A 185 -29.54 -19.44 -0.35
CA GLY A 185 -30.01 -20.79 -0.24
C GLY A 185 -28.88 -21.69 0.17
N HIS A 186 -27.98 -21.95 -0.68
CA HIS A 186 -26.83 -22.79 -0.36
C HIS A 186 -25.68 -22.01 0.31
N MET A 187 -25.76 -20.71 0.37
CA MET A 187 -24.65 -19.88 0.85
C MET A 187 -24.68 -19.61 2.33
N GLU A 188 -25.74 -19.98 3.00
CA GLU A 188 -25.89 -19.67 4.42
C GLU A 188 -24.84 -20.36 5.28
N ALA A 189 -24.63 -21.63 5.01
CA ALA A 189 -23.61 -22.40 5.72
C ALA A 189 -22.21 -21.83 5.44
N ASP A 190 -21.98 -21.46 4.21
CA ASP A 190 -20.69 -20.91 3.82
C ASP A 190 -20.41 -19.59 4.53
N ARG A 191 -21.43 -18.77 4.72
CA ARG A 191 -21.25 -17.51 5.42
C ARG A 191 -20.83 -17.74 6.87
N LYS A 192 -21.40 -18.76 7.52
CA LYS A 192 -21.01 -19.09 8.88
C LYS A 192 -19.56 -19.56 8.94
N SER A 193 -19.19 -20.43 8.02
CA SER A 193 -17.82 -20.92 7.93
C SER A 193 -16.84 -19.77 7.70
N THR A 194 -17.16 -18.90 6.78
CA THR A 194 -16.31 -17.75 6.45
C THR A 194 -16.13 -16.85 7.67
N ARG A 195 -17.20 -16.64 8.42
CA ARG A 195 -17.14 -15.81 9.61
C ARG A 195 -16.21 -16.40 10.67
N LEU A 196 -16.33 -17.71 10.91
CA LEU A 196 -15.45 -18.38 11.85
C LEU A 196 -13.99 -18.34 11.41
N ASN A 197 -13.75 -18.58 10.12
CA ASN A 197 -12.41 -18.54 9.58
C ASN A 197 -11.81 -17.14 9.66
N SER A 198 -12.59 -16.11 9.44
CA SER A 198 -12.14 -14.75 9.54
C SER A 198 -11.68 -14.38 10.95
N SER A 199 -12.41 -14.86 11.96
CA SER A 199 -12.05 -14.53 13.34
C SER A 199 -10.83 -15.29 13.82
N HIS A 200 -10.56 -16.45 13.26
CA HIS A 200 -9.42 -17.29 13.64
C HIS A 200 -8.07 -16.58 13.46
N PRO A 201 -7.77 -16.06 12.27
CA PRO A 201 -6.50 -15.37 12.08
C PRO A 201 -6.29 -14.19 13.02
N SER A 202 -7.36 -13.50 13.35
CA SER A 202 -7.28 -12.38 14.27
C SER A 202 -6.77 -12.82 15.65
N ARG A 203 -7.25 -13.95 16.11
CA ARG A 203 -6.83 -14.46 17.40
C ARG A 203 -5.38 -14.93 17.38
N SER A 204 -4.99 -15.56 16.31
CA SER A 204 -3.65 -16.11 16.22
C SER A 204 -2.57 -15.04 16.21
N ARG A 205 -2.93 -13.81 15.91
CA ARG A 205 -1.96 -12.70 15.93
C ARG A 205 -1.74 -12.13 17.32
N MET A 206 -2.53 -12.56 18.27
CA MET A 206 -2.31 -12.15 19.65
C MET A 206 -1.05 -12.84 20.16
N PRO A 207 -0.08 -12.11 20.65
CA PRO A 207 1.15 -12.70 21.17
C PRO A 207 0.94 -13.46 22.45
#